data_f48675e69dfbec407df699bc3e789281
#
_entry.id   f48675e69dfbec407df699bc3e789281
#
_cell.length_a   1.000
_cell.length_b   1.000
_cell.length_c   1.000
_cell.angle_alpha   90.00
_cell.angle_beta   90.00
_cell.angle_gamma   90.00
#
_symmetry.space_group_name_H-M   'P 1'
#
loop_
_entity.id
_entity.type
_entity.pdbx_description
1 polymer ?
#
loop_
_entity_poly.entity_id
_entity_poly.type
_entity_poly.pdbx_seq_one_letter_code
_entity_poly.pdbx_strand_id
1 'polypeptide(L)'
;VYKRQEYIRDNLDLDNAAGPFNLEVFTGDPGDNNANFFYGGAMDVLNKYIDEGKLVIKSGQKEFADVATANWSTETAQSRMENILASYYADGTKLDAVLCSNDSTALGVENALAANYTGDYPIITGQDCDIANVKNMIAGKQ
;
A
#
# COMPACT_ATOMS: atom_id res chain seq x y z
N VAL A 1 0.01 15.04 -5.16
CA VAL A 1 -0.84 14.33 -4.20
C VAL A 1 -1.58 13.16 -4.85
N TYR A 2 -2.00 13.26 -6.11
CA TYR A 2 -2.84 12.24 -6.76
C TYR A 2 -2.08 11.15 -7.54
N LYS A 3 -0.77 11.19 -7.63
CA LYS A 3 -0.03 10.30 -8.54
C LYS A 3 0.09 8.84 -8.08
N ARG A 4 0.18 8.57 -6.78
CA ARG A 4 0.34 7.21 -6.26
C ARG A 4 -0.87 6.33 -6.55
N GLN A 5 -2.06 6.81 -6.18
CA GLN A 5 -3.32 6.12 -6.42
C GLN A 5 -3.69 6.04 -7.89
N GLU A 6 -3.35 7.07 -8.68
CA GLU A 6 -3.52 7.03 -10.14
C GLU A 6 -2.61 5.97 -10.77
N TYR A 7 -1.37 5.83 -10.27
CA TYR A 7 -0.47 4.80 -10.72
C TYR A 7 -1.04 3.39 -10.48
N ILE A 8 -1.61 3.14 -9.31
CA ILE A 8 -2.30 1.87 -9.01
C ILE A 8 -3.50 1.68 -9.94
N ARG A 9 -4.35 2.70 -10.09
CA ARG A 9 -5.51 2.67 -10.99
C ARG A 9 -5.11 2.27 -12.41
N ASP A 10 -4.10 2.94 -12.95
CA ASP A 10 -3.69 2.80 -14.34
C ASP A 10 -3.00 1.46 -14.59
N ASN A 11 -2.15 0.99 -13.67
CA ASN A 11 -1.43 -0.29 -13.82
C ASN A 11 -2.31 -1.52 -13.56
N LEU A 12 -3.37 -1.40 -12.76
CA LEU A 12 -4.38 -2.45 -12.60
C LEU A 12 -5.53 -2.32 -13.59
N ASP A 13 -5.52 -1.29 -14.43
CA ASP A 13 -6.59 -0.96 -15.39
C ASP A 13 -7.99 -0.96 -14.74
N LEU A 14 -8.10 -0.31 -13.57
CA LEU A 14 -9.30 -0.38 -12.74
C LEU A 14 -10.56 0.15 -13.44
N ASP A 15 -10.41 1.02 -14.42
CA ASP A 15 -11.54 1.52 -15.19
C ASP A 15 -12.18 0.45 -16.08
N ASN A 16 -11.39 -0.49 -16.61
CA ASN A 16 -11.84 -1.50 -17.57
C ASN A 16 -11.80 -2.93 -17.03
N ALA A 17 -10.87 -3.25 -16.13
CA ALA A 17 -10.72 -4.60 -15.59
C ALA A 17 -11.89 -4.97 -14.66
N ALA A 18 -12.23 -6.25 -14.63
CA ALA A 18 -13.33 -6.75 -13.80
C ALA A 18 -12.95 -6.84 -12.30
N GLY A 19 -11.67 -7.03 -11.97
CA GLY A 19 -11.24 -7.31 -10.60
C GLY A 19 -11.73 -8.69 -10.09
N PRO A 20 -11.79 -8.94 -8.77
CA PRO A 20 -11.24 -8.04 -7.75
C PRO A 20 -9.71 -8.08 -7.68
N PHE A 21 -9.11 -6.96 -7.30
CA PHE A 21 -7.69 -6.84 -6.97
C PHE A 21 -7.53 -6.56 -5.48
N ASN A 22 -6.53 -7.16 -4.85
CA ASN A 22 -6.27 -6.99 -3.43
C ASN A 22 -5.32 -5.81 -3.19
N LEU A 23 -5.76 -4.87 -2.38
CA LEU A 23 -5.05 -3.66 -1.99
C LEU A 23 -4.86 -3.61 -0.48
N GLU A 24 -3.68 -3.21 -0.01
CA GLU A 24 -3.47 -2.78 1.37
C GLU A 24 -3.01 -1.32 1.41
N VAL A 25 -3.31 -0.61 2.50
CA VAL A 25 -3.07 0.84 2.62
C VAL A 25 -2.20 1.14 3.84
N PHE A 26 -1.18 1.98 3.65
CA PHE A 26 -0.29 2.49 4.68
C PHE A 26 -0.17 4.00 4.55
N THR A 27 -0.59 4.74 5.57
CA THR A 27 -0.36 6.18 5.65
C THR A 27 0.63 6.52 6.75
N GLY A 28 0.87 7.79 6.99
CA GLY A 28 1.89 8.28 7.90
C GLY A 28 1.42 8.54 9.32
N ASP A 29 2.17 9.39 10.01
CA ASP A 29 1.92 9.73 11.41
C ASP A 29 0.55 10.39 11.60
N PRO A 30 -0.28 9.93 12.54
CA PRO A 30 -1.62 10.49 12.75
C PRO A 30 -1.60 11.93 13.30
N GLY A 31 -0.47 12.38 13.85
CA GLY A 31 -0.27 13.77 14.27
C GLY A 31 0.20 14.71 13.15
N ASP A 32 0.53 14.17 11.98
CA ASP A 32 0.98 14.95 10.82
C ASP A 32 -0.18 15.20 9.85
N ASN A 33 -0.48 16.47 9.58
CA ASN A 33 -1.51 16.84 8.61
C ASN A 33 -1.26 16.27 7.20
N ASN A 34 -0.01 16.07 6.80
CA ASN A 34 0.31 15.47 5.51
C ASN A 34 -0.23 14.04 5.39
N ALA A 35 -0.19 13.26 6.47
CA ALA A 35 -0.75 11.92 6.47
C ALA A 35 -2.26 11.94 6.17
N ASN A 36 -2.99 12.89 6.75
CA ASN A 36 -4.42 13.08 6.48
C ASN A 36 -4.69 13.47 5.03
N PHE A 37 -3.91 14.41 4.48
CA PHE A 37 -4.07 14.84 3.08
C PHE A 37 -3.71 13.74 2.10
N PHE A 38 -2.65 12.97 2.37
CA PHE A 38 -2.26 11.86 1.51
C PHE A 38 -3.29 10.73 1.51
N TYR A 39 -3.80 10.38 2.69
CA TYR A 39 -4.86 9.40 2.83
C TYR A 39 -6.15 9.88 2.14
N GLY A 40 -6.63 11.08 2.46
CA GLY A 40 -7.86 11.63 1.87
C GLY A 40 -7.78 11.67 0.35
N GLY A 41 -6.71 12.25 -0.21
CA GLY A 41 -6.53 12.31 -1.65
C GLY A 41 -6.38 10.95 -2.34
N ALA A 42 -5.87 9.93 -1.62
CA ALA A 42 -5.84 8.58 -2.16
C ALA A 42 -7.24 7.94 -2.17
N MET A 43 -7.96 8.06 -1.06
CA MET A 43 -9.28 7.48 -0.92
C MET A 43 -10.33 8.16 -1.80
N ASP A 44 -10.19 9.46 -2.10
CA ASP A 44 -11.04 10.17 -3.08
C ASP A 44 -11.03 9.49 -4.47
N VAL A 45 -9.91 8.89 -4.85
CA VAL A 45 -9.80 8.16 -6.11
C VAL A 45 -10.19 6.68 -5.97
N LEU A 46 -9.74 6.02 -4.89
CA LEU A 46 -9.81 4.56 -4.78
C LEU A 46 -11.16 4.06 -4.23
N ASN A 47 -11.88 4.87 -3.43
CA ASN A 47 -13.16 4.46 -2.85
C ASN A 47 -14.17 4.02 -3.90
N LYS A 48 -14.23 4.69 -5.06
CA LYS A 48 -15.08 4.27 -6.17
C LYS A 48 -14.88 2.79 -6.51
N TYR A 49 -13.65 2.36 -6.64
CA TYR A 49 -13.32 0.98 -7.02
C TYR A 49 -13.50 -0.01 -5.88
N ILE A 50 -13.35 0.44 -4.63
CA ILE A 50 -13.66 -0.34 -3.43
C ILE A 50 -15.17 -0.58 -3.34
N ASP A 51 -15.98 0.46 -3.54
CA ASP A 51 -17.44 0.39 -3.50
C ASP A 51 -18.01 -0.46 -4.65
N GLU A 52 -17.35 -0.43 -5.82
CA GLU A 52 -17.67 -1.29 -6.97
C GLU A 52 -17.19 -2.75 -6.79
N GLY A 53 -16.44 -3.05 -5.74
CA GLY A 53 -15.87 -4.38 -5.49
C GLY A 53 -14.69 -4.75 -6.40
N LYS A 54 -14.15 -3.80 -7.16
CA LYS A 54 -12.96 -3.98 -8.02
C LYS A 54 -11.66 -3.98 -7.22
N LEU A 55 -11.63 -3.23 -6.10
CA LEU A 55 -10.56 -3.28 -5.11
C LEU A 55 -11.10 -3.86 -3.80
N VAL A 56 -10.33 -4.74 -3.20
CA VAL A 56 -10.66 -5.35 -1.91
C VAL A 56 -9.50 -5.15 -0.94
N ILE A 57 -9.78 -4.56 0.22
CA ILE A 57 -8.82 -4.47 1.32
C ILE A 57 -9.06 -5.71 2.20
N LYS A 58 -8.27 -6.77 1.98
CA LYS A 58 -8.49 -8.07 2.66
C LYS A 58 -8.34 -7.99 4.17
N SER A 59 -7.45 -7.14 4.66
CA SER A 59 -7.30 -6.89 6.09
C SER A 59 -8.53 -6.22 6.72
N GLY A 60 -9.38 -5.60 5.91
CA GLY A 60 -10.46 -4.72 6.37
C GLY A 60 -9.98 -3.39 6.95
N GLN A 61 -8.68 -3.18 7.05
CA GLN A 61 -8.05 -1.99 7.63
C GLN A 61 -8.05 -0.87 6.58
N LYS A 62 -9.13 -0.11 6.53
CA LYS A 62 -9.29 0.97 5.55
C LYS A 62 -9.43 2.37 6.16
N GLU A 63 -9.88 2.46 7.39
CA GLU A 63 -10.04 3.77 8.03
C GLU A 63 -8.68 4.39 8.37
N PHE A 64 -8.59 5.72 8.39
CA PHE A 64 -7.34 6.43 8.66
C PHE A 64 -6.63 5.94 9.93
N ALA A 65 -7.38 5.70 11.00
CA ALA A 65 -6.84 5.23 12.27
C ALA A 65 -6.20 3.83 12.17
N ASP A 66 -6.72 2.96 11.29
CA ASP A 66 -6.22 1.60 11.10
C ASP A 66 -4.93 1.56 10.27
N VAL A 67 -4.79 2.52 9.34
CA VAL A 67 -3.71 2.54 8.35
C VAL A 67 -2.60 3.54 8.70
N ALA A 68 -2.77 4.34 9.75
CA ALA A 68 -1.78 5.29 10.23
C ALA A 68 -0.55 4.57 10.78
N THR A 69 0.63 5.18 10.53
CA THR A 69 1.93 4.66 10.95
C THR A 69 2.62 5.71 11.81
N ALA A 70 2.61 5.51 13.13
CA ALA A 70 3.21 6.46 14.07
C ALA A 70 4.67 6.77 13.72
N ASN A 71 5.02 8.05 13.77
CA ASN A 71 6.34 8.58 13.43
C ASN A 71 6.84 8.21 12.02
N TRP A 72 5.95 7.84 11.09
CA TRP A 72 6.32 7.35 9.75
C TRP A 72 7.30 6.16 9.80
N SER A 73 7.26 5.36 10.88
CA SER A 73 8.28 4.35 11.20
C SER A 73 8.26 3.18 10.22
N THR A 74 9.40 2.89 9.64
CA THR A 74 9.64 1.70 8.81
C THR A 74 9.35 0.41 9.57
N GLU A 75 9.80 0.31 10.82
CA GLU A 75 9.62 -0.87 11.66
C GLU A 75 8.14 -1.12 12.01
N THR A 76 7.38 -0.03 12.25
CA THR A 76 5.94 -0.12 12.51
C THR A 76 5.20 -0.58 11.27
N ALA A 77 5.53 -0.04 10.10
CA ALA A 77 4.97 -0.47 8.82
C ALA A 77 5.31 -1.93 8.52
N GLN A 78 6.57 -2.34 8.74
CA GLN A 78 7.00 -3.71 8.56
C GLN A 78 6.21 -4.68 9.44
N SER A 79 6.16 -4.44 10.75
CA SER A 79 5.45 -5.31 11.69
C SER A 79 3.97 -5.43 11.36
N ARG A 80 3.32 -4.33 10.96
CA ARG A 80 1.92 -4.36 10.52
C ARG A 80 1.75 -5.18 9.25
N MET A 81 2.63 -5.03 8.26
CA MET A 81 2.57 -5.80 7.03
C MET A 81 2.83 -7.29 7.26
N GLU A 82 3.77 -7.67 8.12
CA GLU A 82 4.01 -9.06 8.53
C GLU A 82 2.75 -9.69 9.10
N ASN A 83 2.02 -8.99 9.98
CA ASN A 83 0.75 -9.45 10.53
C ASN A 83 -0.34 -9.60 9.46
N ILE A 84 -0.42 -8.66 8.51
CA ILE A 84 -1.37 -8.72 7.40
C ILE A 84 -1.06 -9.94 6.52
N LEU A 85 0.19 -10.15 6.15
CA LEU A 85 0.60 -11.30 5.33
C LEU A 85 0.26 -12.62 6.01
N ALA A 86 0.59 -12.75 7.29
CA ALA A 86 0.33 -13.97 8.05
C ALA A 86 -1.17 -14.27 8.21
N SER A 87 -2.01 -13.24 8.33
CA SER A 87 -3.44 -13.39 8.61
C SER A 87 -4.30 -13.55 7.35
N TYR A 88 -3.92 -12.91 6.25
CA TYR A 88 -4.80 -12.74 5.08
C TYR A 88 -4.21 -13.24 3.76
N TYR A 89 -2.89 -13.53 3.72
CA TYR A 89 -2.20 -13.91 2.48
C TYR A 89 -1.38 -15.21 2.63
N ALA A 90 -1.44 -15.86 3.78
CA ALA A 90 -0.70 -17.10 4.03
C ALA A 90 -1.23 -18.30 3.21
N ASP A 91 -2.45 -18.21 2.69
CA ASP A 91 -3.08 -19.23 1.84
C ASP A 91 -2.66 -19.15 0.35
N GLY A 92 -1.74 -18.25 0.02
CA GLY A 92 -1.30 -18.00 -1.35
C GLY A 92 -2.19 -17.00 -2.11
N THR A 93 -3.13 -16.33 -1.43
CA THR A 93 -3.89 -15.25 -2.03
C THR A 93 -2.93 -14.17 -2.56
N LYS A 94 -3.17 -13.71 -3.79
CA LYS A 94 -2.37 -12.67 -4.41
C LYS A 94 -2.63 -11.31 -3.76
N LEU A 95 -1.56 -10.59 -3.47
CA LEU A 95 -1.58 -9.16 -3.16
C LEU A 95 -1.23 -8.39 -4.44
N ASP A 96 -2.11 -7.53 -4.91
CA ASP A 96 -1.91 -6.83 -6.19
C ASP A 96 -1.26 -5.47 -6.03
N ALA A 97 -1.59 -4.74 -4.96
CA ALA A 97 -1.01 -3.44 -4.70
C ALA A 97 -0.92 -3.10 -3.21
N VAL A 98 0.06 -2.27 -2.85
CA VAL A 98 0.16 -1.61 -1.54
C VAL A 98 0.33 -0.11 -1.76
N LEU A 99 -0.65 0.65 -1.29
CA LEU A 99 -0.56 2.11 -1.27
C LEU A 99 0.23 2.55 -0.03
N CYS A 100 1.47 2.99 -0.22
CA CYS A 100 2.25 3.62 0.83
C CYS A 100 2.34 5.13 0.59
N SER A 101 2.17 5.92 1.66
CA SER A 101 2.17 7.37 1.55
C SER A 101 3.56 7.97 1.39
N ASN A 102 4.61 7.26 1.85
CA ASN A 102 6.01 7.67 1.68
C ASN A 102 6.96 6.48 1.60
N ASP A 103 8.23 6.76 1.39
CA ASP A 103 9.28 5.77 1.20
C ASP A 103 9.61 5.00 2.49
N SER A 104 9.57 5.64 3.66
CA SER A 104 9.83 4.94 4.92
C SER A 104 8.79 3.85 5.18
N THR A 105 7.50 4.12 4.95
CA THR A 105 6.44 3.11 5.08
C THR A 105 6.55 2.05 3.98
N ALA A 106 6.89 2.44 2.74
CA ALA A 106 7.11 1.51 1.63
C ALA A 106 8.26 0.54 1.93
N LEU A 107 9.39 1.04 2.45
CA LEU A 107 10.53 0.20 2.82
C LEU A 107 10.15 -0.85 3.88
N GLY A 108 9.33 -0.48 4.87
CA GLY A 108 8.81 -1.43 5.85
C GLY A 108 7.97 -2.54 5.20
N VAL A 109 7.07 -2.16 4.29
CA VAL A 109 6.27 -3.11 3.50
C VAL A 109 7.18 -4.04 2.67
N GLU A 110 8.15 -3.49 1.96
CA GLU A 110 9.09 -4.26 1.14
C GLU A 110 9.91 -5.26 1.96
N ASN A 111 10.37 -4.87 3.15
CA ASN A 111 11.08 -5.77 4.06
C ASN A 111 10.19 -6.94 4.49
N ALA A 112 8.93 -6.69 4.84
CA ALA A 112 7.98 -7.73 5.21
C ALA A 112 7.69 -8.69 4.05
N LEU A 113 7.50 -8.16 2.83
CA LEU A 113 7.29 -8.96 1.63
C LEU A 113 8.49 -9.83 1.31
N ALA A 114 9.70 -9.30 1.39
CA ALA A 114 10.93 -10.04 1.13
C ALA A 114 11.13 -11.22 2.08
N ALA A 115 10.65 -11.10 3.32
CA ALA A 115 10.78 -12.13 4.34
C ALA A 115 9.65 -13.17 4.32
N ASN A 116 8.41 -12.78 3.97
CA ASN A 116 7.22 -13.56 4.29
C ASN A 116 6.26 -13.76 3.11
N TYR A 117 6.52 -13.19 1.93
CA TYR A 117 5.61 -13.28 0.80
C TYR A 117 6.25 -14.05 -0.37
N THR A 118 5.55 -15.02 -0.91
CA THR A 118 6.05 -15.90 -1.99
C THR A 118 5.31 -15.71 -3.32
N GLY A 119 4.29 -14.83 -3.35
CA GLY A 119 3.55 -14.51 -4.58
C GLY A 119 4.29 -13.54 -5.50
N ASP A 120 3.66 -13.21 -6.61
CA ASP A 120 4.15 -12.16 -7.51
C ASP A 120 4.23 -10.83 -6.77
N TYR A 121 5.32 -10.10 -7.01
CA TYR A 121 5.58 -8.85 -6.30
C TYR A 121 4.49 -7.80 -6.63
N PRO A 122 3.84 -7.19 -5.61
CA PRO A 122 2.75 -6.25 -5.83
C PRO A 122 3.27 -4.89 -6.32
N ILE A 123 2.36 -4.08 -6.85
CA ILE A 123 2.63 -2.65 -7.04
C ILE A 123 2.80 -2.01 -5.67
N ILE A 124 3.92 -1.33 -5.43
CA ILE A 124 4.15 -0.56 -4.19
C ILE A 124 4.39 0.89 -4.57
N THR A 125 3.71 1.79 -3.88
CA THR A 125 3.93 3.23 -4.06
C THR A 125 4.74 3.83 -2.92
N GLY A 126 5.43 4.93 -3.20
CA GLY A 126 6.18 5.69 -2.21
C GLY A 126 6.27 7.17 -2.58
N GLN A 127 7.03 7.92 -1.81
CA GLN A 127 7.35 9.34 -2.00
C GLN A 127 8.56 9.68 -1.14
N ASP A 128 9.28 10.73 -1.47
CA ASP A 128 10.42 11.38 -0.81
C ASP A 128 11.76 11.07 -1.48
N CYS A 129 11.86 10.04 -2.29
CA CYS A 129 13.07 9.71 -3.04
C CYS A 129 14.24 9.28 -2.13
N ASP A 130 13.94 8.44 -1.13
CA ASP A 130 14.94 7.86 -0.26
C ASP A 130 15.85 6.92 -1.03
N ILE A 131 17.17 6.92 -0.74
CA ILE A 131 18.17 6.17 -1.51
C ILE A 131 17.85 4.66 -1.56
N ALA A 132 17.34 4.09 -0.46
CA ALA A 132 16.97 2.68 -0.42
C ALA A 132 15.82 2.38 -1.42
N ASN A 133 14.80 3.23 -1.42
CA ASN A 133 13.64 3.10 -2.29
C ASN A 133 13.96 3.36 -3.76
N VAL A 134 14.84 4.33 -4.06
CA VAL A 134 15.35 4.53 -5.43
C VAL A 134 16.05 3.26 -5.95
N LYS A 135 16.82 2.56 -5.12
CA LYS A 135 17.43 1.27 -5.50
C LYS A 135 16.38 0.20 -5.75
N ASN A 136 15.32 0.16 -4.93
CA ASN A 136 14.21 -0.76 -5.07
C ASN A 136 13.40 -0.48 -6.35
N MET A 137 13.16 0.79 -6.68
CA MET A 137 12.55 1.20 -7.95
C MET A 137 13.37 0.72 -9.16
N ILE A 138 14.70 0.91 -9.13
CA ILE A 138 15.60 0.43 -10.20
C ILE A 138 15.55 -1.11 -10.32
N ALA A 139 15.35 -1.81 -9.21
CA ALA A 139 15.21 -3.26 -9.16
C ALA A 139 13.79 -3.77 -9.50
N GLY A 140 12.84 -2.86 -9.80
CA GLY A 140 11.44 -3.20 -10.11
C GLY A 140 10.62 -3.64 -8.92
N LYS A 141 10.95 -3.17 -7.71
CA LYS A 141 10.25 -3.53 -6.45
C LYS A 141 9.34 -2.42 -5.92
N GLN A 142 9.37 -1.25 -6.51
CA GLN A 142 8.54 -0.12 -6.12
C GLN A 142 8.14 0.69 -7.35
#